data_9d240919f529acc885e3d8e7cc8daa03
#
_entry.id   9d240919f529acc885e3d8e7cc8daa03
#
_cell.length_a   1.000
_cell.length_b   1.000
_cell.length_c   1.000
_cell.angle_alpha   90.00
_cell.angle_beta   90.00
_cell.angle_gamma   90.00
#
_symmetry.space_group_name_H-M   'P 1'
#
loop_
_entity.id
_entity.type
_entity.pdbx_description
1 polymer ?
#
loop_
_entity_poly.entity_id
_entity_poly.type
_entity_poly.pdbx_seq_one_letter_code
_entity_poly.pdbx_strand_id
1 'polypeptide(L)'
;RLAPAVSYKVKFNDVDINKETVKRFQTPADSFTGPVIGSMGMLGIIDDLWARRGEGTAILKYRFYGGNLPNGWERRNIFFSEKDLIGSLLTEFDTLSEIFSLNQFQEIRPLGVELDVEVTRDARVVFIEKLEIANKKDTYEPGGKIELDITLRPWRKRSMVKRIPITVPKNAVGFCEILVRGGGIMEPEQESLAAGLRAISNLDDLLKELSIKETNNQIVAEIDGPKSMEKDGKDKPNIEDLFDERLQSEIRAERIKKGEMVLVDTNYYVEGLLRKVIKI
;
A
#
# COMPACT_ATOMS: atom_id res chain seq x y z
N ARG A 1 -38.37 -6.00 16.42
CA ARG A 1 -37.30 -6.35 15.46
C ARG A 1 -35.99 -5.89 16.06
N LEU A 2 -35.00 -6.78 16.17
CA LEU A 2 -33.64 -6.36 16.50
C LEU A 2 -33.10 -5.50 15.35
N ALA A 3 -32.40 -4.41 15.70
CA ALA A 3 -31.72 -3.58 14.69
C ALA A 3 -30.64 -4.43 13.98
N PRO A 4 -30.44 -4.25 12.66
CA PRO A 4 -29.35 -4.87 11.97
C PRO A 4 -28.01 -4.51 12.62
N ALA A 5 -27.11 -5.46 12.74
CA ALA A 5 -25.81 -5.24 13.38
C ALA A 5 -24.70 -5.88 12.54
N VAL A 6 -23.52 -5.26 12.55
CA VAL A 6 -22.26 -5.79 12.01
C VAL A 6 -21.47 -6.40 13.16
N SER A 7 -21.04 -7.63 12.99
CA SER A 7 -20.22 -8.36 13.99
C SER A 7 -18.75 -8.11 13.76
N TYR A 8 -18.05 -7.69 14.81
CA TYR A 8 -16.59 -7.50 14.80
C TYR A 8 -15.91 -8.58 15.64
N LYS A 9 -14.82 -9.13 15.11
CA LYS A 9 -13.96 -10.07 15.80
C LYS A 9 -12.51 -9.59 15.69
N VAL A 10 -11.89 -9.33 16.84
CA VAL A 10 -10.48 -8.96 16.92
C VAL A 10 -9.73 -10.15 17.53
N LYS A 11 -8.80 -10.70 16.76
CA LYS A 11 -7.82 -11.67 17.21
C LYS A 11 -6.50 -10.94 17.39
N PHE A 12 -6.08 -10.79 18.64
CA PHE A 12 -4.85 -10.10 19.00
C PHE A 12 -3.79 -11.09 19.46
N ASN A 13 -2.59 -10.99 18.91
CA ASN A 13 -1.44 -11.82 19.25
C ASN A 13 -0.24 -10.94 19.62
N ASP A 14 0.15 -10.92 20.89
CA ASP A 14 1.41 -10.34 21.35
C ASP A 14 2.51 -11.41 21.19
N VAL A 15 3.33 -11.25 20.13
CA VAL A 15 4.37 -12.22 19.76
C VAL A 15 5.47 -12.29 20.84
N ASP A 16 5.77 -11.17 21.51
CA ASP A 16 6.86 -11.10 22.49
C ASP A 16 6.62 -11.93 23.74
N ILE A 17 5.34 -12.10 24.10
CA ILE A 17 4.93 -12.85 25.29
C ILE A 17 4.09 -14.08 24.95
N ASN A 18 3.95 -14.39 23.65
CA ASN A 18 3.18 -15.52 23.11
C ASN A 18 1.74 -15.57 23.69
N LYS A 19 1.07 -14.42 23.69
CA LYS A 19 -0.28 -14.28 24.24
C LYS A 19 -1.28 -13.95 23.13
N GLU A 20 -2.24 -14.86 22.93
CA GLU A 20 -3.36 -14.66 22.02
C GLU A 20 -4.63 -14.33 22.80
N THR A 21 -5.41 -13.37 22.30
CA THR A 21 -6.70 -12.96 22.88
C THR A 21 -7.70 -12.72 21.76
N VAL A 22 -8.92 -13.19 21.92
CA VAL A 22 -10.01 -12.93 20.98
C VAL A 22 -11.11 -12.13 21.65
N LYS A 23 -11.48 -11.01 21.07
CA LYS A 23 -12.59 -10.16 21.51
C LYS A 23 -13.63 -10.04 20.41
N ARG A 24 -14.89 -9.87 20.79
CA ARG A 24 -16.01 -9.68 19.87
C ARG A 24 -16.92 -8.58 20.37
N PHE A 25 -17.47 -7.80 19.42
CA PHE A 25 -18.49 -6.80 19.70
C PHE A 25 -19.36 -6.60 18.46
N GLN A 26 -20.37 -5.76 18.56
CA GLN A 26 -21.27 -5.44 17.45
C GLN A 26 -21.47 -3.93 17.36
N THR A 27 -21.70 -3.47 16.14
CA THR A 27 -22.05 -2.07 15.85
C THR A 27 -23.37 -2.02 15.10
N PRO A 28 -24.07 -0.88 15.08
CA PRO A 28 -25.19 -0.69 14.16
C PRO A 28 -24.76 -0.93 12.71
N ALA A 29 -25.63 -1.52 11.93
CA ALA A 29 -25.39 -1.74 10.50
C ALA A 29 -25.86 -0.52 9.69
N ASP A 30 -25.25 0.63 9.97
CA ASP A 30 -25.41 1.82 9.13
C ASP A 30 -24.08 2.20 8.49
N SER A 31 -24.14 2.87 7.35
CA SER A 31 -22.98 3.12 6.50
C SER A 31 -22.07 4.23 7.02
N PHE A 32 -22.52 5.02 7.98
CA PHE A 32 -21.79 6.17 8.49
C PHE A 32 -21.23 5.94 9.89
N THR A 33 -22.10 5.65 10.85
CA THR A 33 -21.66 5.52 12.26
C THR A 33 -21.12 4.13 12.58
N GLY A 34 -21.62 3.08 11.90
CA GLY A 34 -21.17 1.71 12.10
C GLY A 34 -19.68 1.50 11.92
N PRO A 35 -19.07 1.89 10.80
CA PRO A 35 -17.62 1.80 10.57
C PRO A 35 -16.80 2.60 11.58
N VAL A 36 -17.22 3.82 11.92
CA VAL A 36 -16.54 4.68 12.90
C VAL A 36 -16.51 4.04 14.29
N ILE A 37 -17.67 3.57 14.77
CA ILE A 37 -17.77 2.86 16.06
C ILE A 37 -16.96 1.56 16.01
N GLY A 38 -16.96 0.86 14.87
CA GLY A 38 -16.19 -0.35 14.64
C GLY A 38 -14.69 -0.12 14.78
N SER A 39 -14.16 0.90 14.11
CA SER A 39 -12.76 1.30 14.19
C SER A 39 -12.37 1.70 15.60
N MET A 40 -13.16 2.57 16.27
CA MET A 40 -12.91 2.97 17.65
C MET A 40 -12.92 1.77 18.61
N GLY A 41 -13.85 0.83 18.43
CA GLY A 41 -13.93 -0.39 19.24
C GLY A 41 -12.71 -1.30 19.05
N MET A 42 -12.25 -1.46 17.81
CA MET A 42 -11.03 -2.22 17.52
C MET A 42 -9.78 -1.55 18.12
N LEU A 43 -9.62 -0.24 17.93
CA LEU A 43 -8.52 0.53 18.53
C LEU A 43 -8.50 0.41 20.04
N GLY A 44 -9.66 0.58 20.70
CA GLY A 44 -9.77 0.45 22.16
C GLY A 44 -9.37 -0.94 22.66
N ILE A 45 -9.76 -2.00 21.96
CA ILE A 45 -9.36 -3.37 22.28
C ILE A 45 -7.85 -3.54 22.13
N ILE A 46 -7.25 -3.07 21.03
CA ILE A 46 -5.82 -3.20 20.76
C ILE A 46 -5.02 -2.39 21.79
N ASP A 47 -5.43 -1.15 22.09
CA ASP A 47 -4.76 -0.29 23.07
C ASP A 47 -4.79 -0.91 24.49
N ASP A 48 -5.92 -1.47 24.90
CA ASP A 48 -6.05 -2.17 26.18
C ASP A 48 -5.16 -3.42 26.26
N LEU A 49 -5.10 -4.21 25.19
CA LEU A 49 -4.33 -5.46 25.15
C LEU A 49 -2.83 -5.22 24.97
N TRP A 50 -2.43 -4.25 24.16
CA TRP A 50 -1.03 -3.89 23.95
C TRP A 50 -0.48 -3.10 25.14
N ALA A 51 -1.28 -2.15 25.67
CA ALA A 51 -1.00 -1.36 26.87
C ALA A 51 0.42 -0.75 26.95
N ARG A 52 0.99 -0.38 25.79
CA ARG A 52 2.40 0.06 25.67
C ARG A 52 2.52 1.29 24.79
N ARG A 53 3.56 2.07 25.06
CA ARG A 53 4.00 3.19 24.22
C ARG A 53 5.44 2.94 23.77
N GLY A 54 5.83 3.55 22.68
CA GLY A 54 7.16 3.43 22.10
C GLY A 54 7.18 2.68 20.77
N GLU A 55 8.37 2.26 20.38
CA GLU A 55 8.58 1.57 19.10
C GLU A 55 7.88 0.21 19.06
N GLY A 56 7.38 -0.12 17.87
CA GLY A 56 6.76 -1.42 17.64
C GLY A 56 6.37 -1.63 16.19
N THR A 57 6.15 -2.90 15.88
CA THR A 57 5.65 -3.35 14.58
C THR A 57 4.37 -4.12 14.77
N ALA A 58 3.40 -3.88 13.90
CA ALA A 58 2.20 -4.68 13.80
C ALA A 58 1.98 -5.22 12.40
N ILE A 59 1.48 -6.43 12.30
CA ILE A 59 0.96 -7.02 11.08
C ILE A 59 -0.54 -7.14 11.27
N LEU A 60 -1.29 -6.48 10.38
CA LEU A 60 -2.75 -6.52 10.37
C LEU A 60 -3.21 -7.32 9.16
N LYS A 61 -4.14 -8.25 9.42
CA LYS A 61 -4.97 -8.85 8.39
C LYS A 61 -6.42 -8.58 8.75
N TYR A 62 -7.14 -7.92 7.86
CA TYR A 62 -8.56 -7.65 8.06
C TYR A 62 -9.37 -8.20 6.89
N ARG A 63 -10.59 -8.65 7.23
CA ARG A 63 -11.51 -9.27 6.29
C ARG A 63 -12.91 -8.74 6.52
N PHE A 64 -13.51 -8.26 5.45
CA PHE A 64 -14.93 -7.92 5.37
C PHE A 64 -15.67 -9.09 4.72
N TYR A 65 -16.81 -9.49 5.25
CA TYR A 65 -17.55 -10.64 4.72
C TYR A 65 -19.06 -10.50 4.89
N GLY A 66 -19.79 -11.23 4.07
CA GLY A 66 -21.25 -11.25 4.06
C GLY A 66 -21.88 -10.07 3.33
N GLY A 67 -23.20 -10.02 3.30
CA GLY A 67 -23.93 -9.04 2.52
C GLY A 67 -23.68 -9.22 1.02
N ASN A 68 -23.25 -8.16 0.36
CA ASN A 68 -22.91 -8.16 -1.05
C ASN A 68 -21.41 -8.44 -1.33
N LEU A 69 -20.70 -9.02 -0.37
CA LEU A 69 -19.36 -9.56 -0.52
C LEU A 69 -19.37 -11.09 -0.41
N PRO A 70 -19.82 -11.83 -1.44
CA PRO A 70 -20.08 -13.26 -1.36
C PRO A 70 -18.82 -14.09 -1.02
N ASN A 71 -17.66 -13.65 -1.50
CA ASN A 71 -16.38 -14.30 -1.22
C ASN A 71 -15.60 -13.61 -0.10
N GLY A 72 -16.13 -12.53 0.45
CA GLY A 72 -15.42 -11.61 1.32
C GLY A 72 -14.35 -10.82 0.57
N TRP A 73 -13.78 -9.86 1.25
CA TRP A 73 -12.60 -9.13 0.78
C TRP A 73 -11.60 -9.03 1.93
N GLU A 74 -10.33 -9.30 1.66
CA GLU A 74 -9.31 -9.29 2.69
C GLU A 74 -8.06 -8.55 2.24
N ARG A 75 -7.36 -7.96 3.22
CA ARG A 75 -6.06 -7.33 3.03
C ARG A 75 -5.16 -7.60 4.22
N ARG A 76 -3.87 -7.73 3.93
CA ARG A 76 -2.82 -7.85 4.94
C ARG A 76 -1.78 -6.77 4.70
N ASN A 77 -1.37 -6.07 5.78
CA ASN A 77 -0.34 -5.05 5.70
C ASN A 77 0.52 -5.03 6.98
N ILE A 78 1.68 -4.39 6.93
CA ILE A 78 2.58 -4.19 8.05
C ILE A 78 2.62 -2.71 8.41
N PHE A 79 2.71 -2.41 9.70
CA PHE A 79 2.80 -1.05 10.22
C PHE A 79 3.94 -0.96 11.23
N PHE A 80 4.60 0.17 11.24
CA PHE A 80 5.67 0.48 12.18
C PHE A 80 5.47 1.89 12.72
N SER A 81 5.78 2.08 13.99
CA SER A 81 5.88 3.40 14.60
C SER A 81 7.00 3.42 15.63
N GLU A 82 7.72 4.53 15.70
CA GLU A 82 8.74 4.76 16.71
C GLU A 82 8.14 5.18 18.07
N LYS A 83 6.91 5.69 18.08
CA LYS A 83 6.32 6.34 19.25
C LYS A 83 4.95 5.80 19.65
N ASP A 84 4.05 5.69 18.68
CA ASP A 84 2.67 5.27 18.90
C ASP A 84 2.20 4.39 17.75
N LEU A 85 2.37 3.08 17.93
CA LEU A 85 1.93 2.10 16.95
C LEU A 85 0.42 2.11 16.79
N ILE A 86 -0.31 2.27 17.89
CA ILE A 86 -1.77 2.12 17.92
C ILE A 86 -2.45 3.20 17.07
N GLY A 87 -2.02 4.45 17.18
CA GLY A 87 -2.62 5.58 16.45
C GLY A 87 -2.57 5.45 14.93
N SER A 88 -1.64 4.66 14.38
CA SER A 88 -1.47 4.49 12.93
C SER A 88 -2.09 3.22 12.36
N LEU A 89 -2.47 2.25 13.21
CA LEU A 89 -2.83 0.91 12.76
C LEU A 89 -4.06 0.85 11.86
N LEU A 90 -5.11 1.59 12.20
CA LEU A 90 -6.38 1.47 11.48
C LEU A 90 -6.60 2.54 10.40
N THR A 91 -5.61 3.38 10.12
CA THR A 91 -5.75 4.43 9.09
C THR A 91 -6.13 3.86 7.72
N GLU A 92 -5.49 2.76 7.32
CA GLU A 92 -5.83 2.09 6.05
C GLU A 92 -7.23 1.45 6.11
N PHE A 93 -7.60 0.85 7.24
CA PHE A 93 -8.92 0.28 7.45
C PHE A 93 -10.01 1.37 7.38
N ASP A 94 -9.79 2.52 7.99
CA ASP A 94 -10.72 3.65 7.97
C ASP A 94 -10.93 4.15 6.54
N THR A 95 -9.84 4.36 5.79
CA THR A 95 -9.90 4.75 4.37
C THR A 95 -10.70 3.75 3.53
N LEU A 96 -10.47 2.45 3.72
CA LEU A 96 -11.19 1.42 2.98
C LEU A 96 -12.65 1.33 3.38
N SER A 97 -12.96 1.48 4.67
CA SER A 97 -14.33 1.53 5.16
C SER A 97 -15.10 2.71 4.60
N GLU A 98 -14.43 3.86 4.46
CA GLU A 98 -15.00 5.04 3.80
C GLU A 98 -15.28 4.79 2.32
N ILE A 99 -14.31 4.22 1.58
CA ILE A 99 -14.51 3.85 0.17
C ILE A 99 -15.67 2.87 0.02
N PHE A 100 -15.78 1.86 0.86
CA PHE A 100 -16.87 0.89 0.82
C PHE A 100 -18.23 1.53 1.10
N SER A 101 -18.29 2.52 1.97
CA SER A 101 -19.53 3.21 2.33
C SER A 101 -19.96 4.25 1.30
N LEU A 102 -19.01 4.92 0.65
CA LEU A 102 -19.26 6.08 -0.20
C LEU A 102 -19.07 5.81 -1.71
N ASN A 103 -18.76 4.55 -2.11
CA ASN A 103 -18.64 4.26 -3.54
C ASN A 103 -19.98 4.47 -4.29
N GLN A 104 -19.88 4.88 -5.56
CA GLN A 104 -21.04 5.22 -6.38
C GLN A 104 -21.75 4.01 -7.01
N PHE A 105 -21.20 2.80 -6.90
CA PHE A 105 -21.71 1.63 -7.61
C PHE A 105 -22.74 0.86 -6.81
N GLN A 106 -22.38 0.48 -5.59
CA GLN A 106 -23.24 -0.29 -4.72
C GLN A 106 -22.78 -0.14 -3.27
N GLU A 107 -23.70 0.20 -2.38
CA GLU A 107 -23.39 0.24 -0.96
C GLU A 107 -22.93 -1.14 -0.45
N ILE A 108 -21.72 -1.21 0.10
CA ILE A 108 -21.20 -2.42 0.70
C ILE A 108 -21.64 -2.45 2.17
N ARG A 109 -22.42 -3.48 2.49
CA ARG A 109 -22.92 -3.73 3.85
C ARG A 109 -22.39 -5.06 4.36
N PRO A 110 -21.18 -5.11 4.91
CA PRO A 110 -20.66 -6.35 5.48
C PRO A 110 -21.52 -6.78 6.67
N LEU A 111 -21.67 -8.08 6.84
CA LEU A 111 -22.31 -8.67 8.02
C LEU A 111 -21.29 -8.86 9.14
N GLY A 112 -20.01 -8.91 8.81
CA GLY A 112 -18.94 -9.02 9.77
C GLY A 112 -17.60 -8.51 9.28
N VAL A 113 -16.77 -8.16 10.24
CA VAL A 113 -15.38 -7.73 10.08
C VAL A 113 -14.52 -8.57 11.02
N GLU A 114 -13.50 -9.21 10.48
CA GLU A 114 -12.47 -9.89 11.26
C GLU A 114 -11.16 -9.12 11.15
N LEU A 115 -10.48 -8.90 12.27
CA LEU A 115 -9.18 -8.29 12.35
C LEU A 115 -8.24 -9.23 13.12
N ASP A 116 -7.19 -9.71 12.44
CA ASP A 116 -6.08 -10.42 13.05
C ASP A 116 -4.92 -9.43 13.20
N VAL A 117 -4.44 -9.24 14.42
CA VAL A 117 -3.38 -8.30 14.77
C VAL A 117 -2.25 -9.06 15.43
N GLU A 118 -1.07 -9.07 14.82
CA GLU A 118 0.17 -9.51 15.45
C GLU A 118 1.00 -8.30 15.82
N VAL A 119 1.43 -8.18 17.07
CA VAL A 119 2.26 -7.07 17.53
C VAL A 119 3.57 -7.56 18.13
N THR A 120 4.62 -6.78 17.96
CA THR A 120 5.94 -7.01 18.55
C THR A 120 6.66 -5.70 18.80
N ARG A 121 7.54 -5.68 19.81
CA ARG A 121 8.49 -4.58 20.06
C ARG A 121 9.66 -4.58 19.07
N ASP A 122 9.87 -5.68 18.33
CA ASP A 122 10.91 -5.71 17.31
C ASP A 122 10.59 -4.69 16.21
N ALA A 123 11.47 -3.72 16.05
CA ALA A 123 11.34 -2.68 15.03
C ALA A 123 11.67 -3.27 13.65
N ARG A 124 10.67 -3.84 12.99
CA ARG A 124 10.79 -4.40 11.65
C ARG A 124 10.59 -3.31 10.59
N VAL A 125 11.48 -2.34 10.59
CA VAL A 125 11.55 -1.28 9.58
C VAL A 125 12.89 -1.30 8.87
N VAL A 126 12.88 -0.97 7.57
CA VAL A 126 14.07 -0.81 6.74
C VAL A 126 13.98 0.48 5.94
N PHE A 127 15.08 1.25 5.95
CA PHE A 127 15.20 2.51 5.24
C PHE A 127 15.92 2.31 3.91
N ILE A 128 15.39 2.89 2.84
CA ILE A 128 16.08 3.00 1.55
C ILE A 128 17.04 4.17 1.64
N GLU A 129 18.35 3.90 1.77
CA GLU A 129 19.38 4.94 2.00
C GLU A 129 20.06 5.41 0.73
N LYS A 130 20.26 4.51 -0.24
CA LYS A 130 21.03 4.81 -1.45
C LYS A 130 20.53 4.02 -2.63
N LEU A 131 20.53 4.66 -3.80
CA LEU A 131 20.22 4.05 -5.08
C LEU A 131 21.40 4.21 -6.03
N GLU A 132 21.97 3.12 -6.48
CA GLU A 132 23.06 3.10 -7.46
C GLU A 132 22.68 2.20 -8.65
N ILE A 133 23.28 2.48 -9.79
CA ILE A 133 23.17 1.63 -10.99
C ILE A 133 24.47 0.84 -11.08
N ALA A 134 24.38 -0.50 -10.94
CA ALA A 134 25.55 -1.36 -10.92
C ALA A 134 26.29 -1.37 -12.25
N ASN A 135 25.55 -1.36 -13.37
CA ASN A 135 26.08 -1.33 -14.74
C ASN A 135 25.94 0.08 -15.35
N LYS A 136 26.51 1.09 -14.66
CA LYS A 136 26.41 2.48 -15.08
C LYS A 136 26.94 2.69 -16.49
N LYS A 137 26.12 3.35 -17.32
CA LYS A 137 26.42 3.76 -18.71
C LYS A 137 26.07 5.24 -18.88
N ASP A 138 26.61 5.86 -19.92
CA ASP A 138 26.24 7.25 -20.27
C ASP A 138 24.83 7.33 -20.87
N THR A 139 24.43 6.29 -21.60
CA THR A 139 23.10 6.13 -22.21
C THR A 139 22.63 4.68 -22.11
N TYR A 140 21.32 4.49 -22.00
CA TYR A 140 20.67 3.18 -21.94
C TYR A 140 19.76 3.00 -23.15
N GLU A 141 19.66 1.77 -23.64
CA GLU A 141 18.82 1.45 -24.79
C GLU A 141 17.39 1.17 -24.37
N PRO A 142 16.37 1.62 -25.12
CA PRO A 142 14.98 1.22 -24.91
C PRO A 142 14.85 -0.32 -24.91
N GLY A 143 14.13 -0.87 -23.94
CA GLY A 143 14.02 -2.32 -23.73
C GLY A 143 15.23 -2.97 -23.06
N GLY A 144 16.30 -2.21 -22.79
CA GLY A 144 17.50 -2.69 -22.08
C GLY A 144 17.24 -2.92 -20.60
N LYS A 145 18.08 -3.76 -19.96
CA LYS A 145 18.01 -4.03 -18.51
C LYS A 145 19.01 -3.17 -17.75
N ILE A 146 18.57 -2.65 -16.63
CA ILE A 146 19.38 -1.90 -15.67
C ILE A 146 19.37 -2.66 -14.34
N GLU A 147 20.56 -2.84 -13.75
CA GLU A 147 20.70 -3.43 -12.43
C GLU A 147 20.79 -2.31 -11.38
N LEU A 148 19.81 -2.26 -10.50
CA LEU A 148 19.75 -1.30 -9.41
C LEU A 148 20.35 -1.90 -8.14
N ASP A 149 21.35 -1.27 -7.56
CA ASP A 149 21.87 -1.57 -6.23
C ASP A 149 21.23 -0.62 -5.21
N ILE A 150 20.32 -1.17 -4.43
CA ILE A 150 19.55 -0.46 -3.42
C ILE A 150 20.17 -0.76 -2.06
N THR A 151 20.73 0.26 -1.40
CA THR A 151 21.23 0.15 -0.03
C THR A 151 20.07 0.29 0.94
N LEU A 152 19.84 -0.75 1.72
CA LEU A 152 18.79 -0.87 2.71
C LEU A 152 19.42 -0.91 4.10
N ARG A 153 18.95 -0.09 5.04
CA ARG A 153 19.40 -0.13 6.43
C ARG A 153 18.22 -0.50 7.35
N PRO A 154 18.20 -1.73 7.89
CA PRO A 154 17.26 -2.09 8.94
C PRO A 154 17.53 -1.27 10.22
N TRP A 155 16.49 -1.02 11.00
CA TRP A 155 16.58 -0.29 12.26
C TRP A 155 17.71 -0.79 13.16
N ARG A 156 18.64 0.10 13.52
CA ARG A 156 19.80 -0.19 14.39
C ARG A 156 20.67 -1.39 13.95
N LYS A 157 20.63 -1.75 12.65
CA LYS A 157 21.44 -2.84 12.07
C LYS A 157 22.35 -2.31 10.96
N ARG A 158 23.26 -3.15 10.48
CA ARG A 158 24.14 -2.81 9.36
C ARG A 158 23.36 -2.77 8.05
N SER A 159 23.72 -1.85 7.19
CA SER A 159 23.15 -1.74 5.84
C SER A 159 23.50 -2.98 5.01
N MET A 160 22.59 -3.34 4.11
CA MET A 160 22.75 -4.39 3.11
C MET A 160 22.41 -3.85 1.73
N VAL A 161 22.97 -4.44 0.69
CA VAL A 161 22.64 -4.07 -0.70
C VAL A 161 21.73 -5.15 -1.30
N LYS A 162 20.62 -4.70 -1.87
CA LYS A 162 19.72 -5.55 -2.64
C LYS A 162 19.80 -5.14 -4.10
N ARG A 163 20.11 -6.11 -4.98
CA ARG A 163 20.14 -5.90 -6.42
C ARG A 163 18.79 -6.24 -7.04
N ILE A 164 18.25 -5.32 -7.83
CA ILE A 164 16.96 -5.46 -8.52
C ILE A 164 17.15 -5.11 -10.00
N PRO A 165 16.85 -6.04 -10.92
CA PRO A 165 16.84 -5.74 -12.34
C PRO A 165 15.55 -5.00 -12.71
N ILE A 166 15.66 -3.96 -13.54
CA ILE A 166 14.54 -3.23 -14.10
C ILE A 166 14.74 -3.04 -15.60
N THR A 167 13.67 -3.02 -16.38
CA THR A 167 13.70 -2.89 -17.83
C THR A 167 13.31 -1.48 -18.25
N VAL A 168 14.09 -0.87 -19.11
CA VAL A 168 13.77 0.44 -19.70
C VAL A 168 12.55 0.28 -20.62
N PRO A 169 11.52 1.13 -20.53
CA PRO A 169 10.40 1.08 -21.46
C PRO A 169 10.84 1.17 -22.92
N LYS A 170 10.21 0.38 -23.79
CA LYS A 170 10.59 0.32 -25.22
C LYS A 170 10.34 1.62 -25.98
N ASN A 171 9.42 2.43 -25.49
CA ASN A 171 9.08 3.75 -26.01
C ASN A 171 9.80 4.90 -25.29
N ALA A 172 10.74 4.57 -24.40
CA ALA A 172 11.49 5.59 -23.67
C ALA A 172 12.43 6.35 -24.60
N VAL A 173 12.50 7.66 -24.45
CA VAL A 173 13.37 8.58 -25.20
C VAL A 173 13.84 9.72 -24.30
N GLY A 174 15.05 10.22 -24.53
CA GLY A 174 15.57 11.38 -23.82
C GLY A 174 15.97 11.07 -22.38
N PHE A 175 15.30 11.69 -21.40
CA PHE A 175 15.59 11.47 -19.98
C PHE A 175 14.42 10.78 -19.31
N CYS A 176 14.70 9.70 -18.59
CA CYS A 176 13.74 8.98 -17.78
C CYS A 176 14.15 9.02 -16.31
N GLU A 177 13.19 8.86 -15.42
CA GLU A 177 13.43 8.80 -13.99
C GLU A 177 13.24 7.38 -13.47
N ILE A 178 14.22 6.87 -12.73
CA ILE A 178 14.08 5.66 -11.93
C ILE A 178 13.63 6.09 -10.55
N LEU A 179 12.50 5.58 -10.10
CA LEU A 179 11.96 5.77 -8.77
C LEU A 179 12.09 4.47 -7.97
N VAL A 180 12.61 4.57 -6.75
CA VAL A 180 12.63 3.46 -5.79
C VAL A 180 12.04 3.94 -4.48
N ARG A 181 11.00 3.25 -3.99
CA ARG A 181 10.27 3.65 -2.79
C ARG A 181 9.71 2.45 -2.00
N GLY A 182 9.29 2.70 -0.77
CA GLY A 182 8.44 1.77 -0.03
C GLY A 182 7.01 1.74 -0.59
N GLY A 183 6.35 0.60 -0.54
CA GLY A 183 4.99 0.44 -1.06
C GLY A 183 3.93 1.25 -0.29
N GLY A 184 4.19 1.63 0.98
CA GLY A 184 3.30 2.52 1.75
C GLY A 184 3.48 4.00 1.41
N ILE A 185 4.53 4.36 0.68
CA ILE A 185 4.80 5.73 0.27
C ILE A 185 4.14 5.93 -1.08
N MET A 186 3.01 6.60 -1.06
CA MET A 186 2.31 7.02 -2.28
C MET A 186 2.79 8.42 -2.64
N GLU A 187 3.16 8.64 -3.89
CA GLU A 187 3.21 10.00 -4.40
C GLU A 187 1.81 10.61 -4.33
N PRO A 188 1.68 11.95 -4.26
CA PRO A 188 0.38 12.59 -4.20
C PRO A 188 -0.43 12.27 -5.46
N GLU A 189 -1.12 11.15 -5.41
CA GLU A 189 -1.91 10.55 -6.48
C GLU A 189 -3.32 11.12 -6.54
N GLN A 190 -3.55 12.33 -6.04
CA GLN A 190 -4.91 12.89 -6.12
C GLN A 190 -5.41 12.98 -7.57
N GLU A 191 -4.52 13.15 -8.53
CA GLU A 191 -4.88 13.16 -9.95
C GLU A 191 -4.97 11.75 -10.54
N SER A 192 -4.09 10.81 -10.16
CA SER A 192 -4.13 9.43 -10.62
C SER A 192 -5.30 8.64 -10.01
N LEU A 193 -5.66 8.93 -8.75
CA LEU A 193 -6.87 8.36 -8.13
C LEU A 193 -8.12 8.79 -8.88
N ALA A 194 -8.19 10.06 -9.29
CA ALA A 194 -9.30 10.57 -10.09
C ALA A 194 -9.36 9.93 -11.49
N ALA A 195 -8.22 9.67 -12.12
CA ALA A 195 -8.14 8.97 -13.40
C ALA A 195 -8.51 7.48 -13.25
N GLY A 196 -7.98 6.80 -12.25
CA GLY A 196 -8.31 5.41 -11.94
C GLY A 196 -9.79 5.22 -11.57
N LEU A 197 -10.38 6.15 -10.84
CA LEU A 197 -11.82 6.12 -10.52
C LEU A 197 -12.71 6.31 -11.75
N ARG A 198 -12.24 6.98 -12.79
CA ARG A 198 -13.01 7.10 -14.06
C ARG A 198 -13.08 5.79 -14.83
N ALA A 199 -12.06 4.95 -14.74
CA ALA A 199 -12.04 3.64 -15.40
C ALA A 199 -12.82 2.58 -14.62
N ILE A 200 -13.11 2.80 -13.32
CA ILE A 200 -13.88 1.87 -12.49
C ILE A 200 -15.36 2.00 -12.86
N SER A 201 -15.96 0.93 -13.35
CA SER A 201 -17.33 0.91 -13.84
C SER A 201 -18.32 0.14 -12.95
N ASN A 202 -17.82 -0.66 -12.03
CA ASN A 202 -18.61 -1.51 -11.16
C ASN A 202 -17.87 -1.86 -9.85
N LEU A 203 -18.58 -2.52 -8.93
CA LEU A 203 -18.03 -2.92 -7.65
C LEU A 203 -16.85 -3.91 -7.76
N ASP A 204 -16.92 -4.85 -8.70
CA ASP A 204 -15.87 -5.87 -8.86
C ASP A 204 -14.54 -5.22 -9.31
N ASP A 205 -14.61 -4.25 -10.22
CA ASP A 205 -13.44 -3.45 -10.62
C ASP A 205 -12.86 -2.67 -9.43
N LEU A 206 -13.73 -2.05 -8.62
CA LEU A 206 -13.28 -1.34 -7.41
C LEU A 206 -12.56 -2.27 -6.45
N LEU A 207 -13.13 -3.44 -6.14
CA LEU A 207 -12.53 -4.42 -5.24
C LEU A 207 -11.20 -4.96 -5.80
N LYS A 208 -11.10 -5.14 -7.12
CA LYS A 208 -9.87 -5.55 -7.79
C LYS A 208 -8.78 -4.47 -7.64
N GLU A 209 -9.11 -3.20 -7.91
CA GLU A 209 -8.18 -2.08 -7.72
C GLU A 209 -7.65 -2.00 -6.29
N LEU A 210 -8.52 -2.12 -5.30
CA LEU A 210 -8.13 -2.11 -3.90
C LEU A 210 -7.27 -3.32 -3.50
N SER A 211 -7.49 -4.49 -4.13
CA SER A 211 -6.75 -5.72 -3.82
C SER A 211 -5.31 -5.70 -4.30
N ILE A 212 -5.01 -4.97 -5.39
CA ILE A 212 -3.66 -4.89 -5.96
C ILE A 212 -2.84 -3.71 -5.44
N LYS A 213 -3.44 -2.87 -4.58
CA LYS A 213 -2.72 -1.77 -3.95
C LYS A 213 -1.50 -2.29 -3.21
N GLU A 214 -0.36 -1.61 -3.35
CA GLU A 214 0.90 -1.96 -2.71
C GLU A 214 0.76 -2.09 -1.20
N THR A 215 1.62 -2.92 -0.61
CA THR A 215 1.69 -3.10 0.84
C THR A 215 2.98 -2.48 1.38
N ASN A 216 2.95 -2.07 2.63
CA ASN A 216 4.06 -1.34 3.26
C ASN A 216 5.36 -2.16 3.37
N ASN A 217 5.30 -3.49 3.16
CA ASN A 217 6.49 -4.34 3.16
C ASN A 217 7.15 -4.49 1.77
N GLN A 218 6.67 -3.79 0.76
CA GLN A 218 7.21 -3.88 -0.59
C GLN A 218 8.23 -2.79 -0.87
N ILE A 219 9.29 -3.15 -1.58
CA ILE A 219 10.13 -2.21 -2.32
C ILE A 219 9.55 -2.13 -3.72
N VAL A 220 9.22 -0.93 -4.14
CA VAL A 220 8.75 -0.63 -5.48
C VAL A 220 9.88 0.04 -6.24
N ALA A 221 10.27 -0.52 -7.38
CA ALA A 221 11.20 0.10 -8.32
C ALA A 221 10.49 0.27 -9.65
N GLU A 222 10.49 1.47 -10.22
CA GLU A 222 9.82 1.76 -11.48
C GLU A 222 10.58 2.79 -12.30
N ILE A 223 10.39 2.75 -13.62
CA ILE A 223 10.92 3.74 -14.55
C ILE A 223 9.74 4.49 -15.15
N ASP A 224 9.71 5.79 -14.90
CA ASP A 224 8.76 6.68 -15.56
C ASP A 224 9.30 7.13 -16.92
N GLY A 225 8.38 7.24 -17.87
CA GLY A 225 8.67 7.70 -19.22
C GLY A 225 9.24 9.12 -19.27
N PRO A 226 9.51 9.65 -20.46
CA PRO A 226 10.17 10.92 -20.62
C PRO A 226 9.36 12.04 -19.96
N LYS A 227 9.88 12.58 -18.87
CA LYS A 227 9.41 13.87 -18.38
C LYS A 227 9.90 14.92 -19.39
N SER A 228 8.98 15.64 -20.01
CA SER A 228 9.35 16.82 -20.78
C SER A 228 10.08 17.77 -19.81
N MET A 229 11.38 18.01 -20.06
CA MET A 229 12.11 19.05 -19.36
C MET A 229 11.58 20.41 -19.83
N GLU A 230 10.37 20.77 -19.46
CA GLU A 230 9.90 22.13 -19.56
C GLU A 230 10.57 22.95 -18.45
N LYS A 231 11.24 24.00 -18.88
CA LYS A 231 12.03 24.95 -18.06
C LYS A 231 11.23 25.72 -17.02
N ASP A 232 9.95 25.52 -16.91
CA ASP A 232 9.05 26.22 -16.00
C ASP A 232 8.22 25.21 -15.20
N GLY A 233 8.73 24.77 -14.10
CA GLY A 233 8.18 24.18 -12.86
C GLY A 233 6.69 23.84 -12.72
N LYS A 234 6.00 23.50 -13.81
CA LYS A 234 4.65 22.99 -13.81
C LYS A 234 4.67 21.64 -14.53
N ASP A 235 4.74 20.57 -13.73
CA ASP A 235 4.46 19.22 -14.19
C ASP A 235 3.04 19.20 -14.77
N LYS A 236 2.92 19.30 -16.09
CA LYS A 236 1.66 18.99 -16.75
C LYS A 236 1.66 17.49 -16.99
N PRO A 237 0.66 16.74 -16.48
CA PRO A 237 0.49 15.35 -16.83
C PRO A 237 0.43 15.23 -18.36
N ASN A 238 1.01 14.17 -18.90
CA ASN A 238 0.87 13.90 -20.32
C ASN A 238 -0.63 13.76 -20.63
N ILE A 239 -1.10 14.57 -21.59
CA ILE A 239 -2.54 14.62 -21.92
C ILE A 239 -3.05 13.22 -22.33
N GLU A 240 -2.19 12.35 -22.89
CA GLU A 240 -2.55 10.98 -23.25
C GLU A 240 -2.82 10.11 -22.01
N ASP A 241 -2.12 10.33 -20.88
CA ASP A 241 -2.36 9.58 -19.63
C ASP A 241 -3.69 9.97 -18.96
N LEU A 242 -4.21 11.17 -19.25
CA LEU A 242 -5.52 11.62 -18.77
C LEU A 242 -6.71 10.95 -19.50
N PHE A 243 -6.46 10.31 -20.64
CA PHE A 243 -7.48 9.67 -21.46
C PHE A 243 -7.34 8.14 -21.50
N ASP A 244 -6.43 7.56 -20.71
CA ASP A 244 -6.36 6.10 -20.61
C ASP A 244 -7.55 5.58 -19.79
N GLU A 245 -8.51 4.96 -20.46
CA GLU A 245 -9.71 4.37 -19.86
C GLU A 245 -9.44 3.02 -19.19
N ARG A 246 -8.18 2.54 -19.22
CA ARG A 246 -7.84 1.27 -18.58
C ARG A 246 -7.76 1.42 -17.06
N LEU A 247 -8.08 0.33 -16.36
CA LEU A 247 -7.88 0.25 -14.92
C LEU A 247 -6.40 0.39 -14.57
N GLN A 248 -6.08 1.11 -13.50
CA GLN A 248 -4.70 1.25 -13.04
C GLN A 248 -4.07 -0.11 -12.72
N SER A 249 -4.87 -1.07 -12.24
CA SER A 249 -4.46 -2.47 -12.07
C SER A 249 -3.93 -3.11 -13.35
N GLU A 250 -4.54 -2.83 -14.48
CA GLU A 250 -4.17 -3.40 -15.77
C GLU A 250 -2.87 -2.77 -16.28
N ILE A 251 -2.75 -1.45 -16.21
CA ILE A 251 -1.54 -0.71 -16.57
C ILE A 251 -0.37 -1.20 -15.72
N ARG A 252 -0.57 -1.32 -14.42
CA ARG A 252 0.43 -1.78 -13.48
C ARG A 252 0.84 -3.24 -13.73
N ALA A 253 -0.12 -4.13 -13.94
CA ALA A 253 0.16 -5.52 -14.28
C ALA A 253 0.97 -5.65 -15.58
N GLU A 254 0.69 -4.81 -16.57
CA GLU A 254 1.45 -4.74 -17.81
C GLU A 254 2.89 -4.26 -17.57
N ARG A 255 3.09 -3.18 -16.80
CA ARG A 255 4.42 -2.66 -16.43
C ARG A 255 5.23 -3.71 -15.66
N ILE A 256 4.62 -4.41 -14.73
CA ILE A 256 5.28 -5.51 -13.98
C ILE A 256 5.66 -6.63 -14.93
N LYS A 257 4.78 -7.06 -15.82
CA LYS A 257 5.06 -8.11 -16.82
C LYS A 257 6.20 -7.73 -17.76
N LYS A 258 6.32 -6.45 -18.13
CA LYS A 258 7.42 -5.92 -18.96
C LYS A 258 8.71 -5.73 -18.14
N GLY A 259 8.68 -5.79 -16.84
CA GLY A 259 9.79 -5.48 -15.94
C GLY A 259 10.09 -3.98 -15.81
N GLU A 260 9.20 -3.12 -16.26
CA GLU A 260 9.27 -1.66 -16.15
C GLU A 260 8.90 -1.18 -14.73
N MET A 261 8.25 -2.05 -13.97
CA MET A 261 7.96 -1.94 -12.56
C MET A 261 8.26 -3.26 -11.87
N VAL A 262 8.95 -3.22 -10.74
CA VAL A 262 9.34 -4.40 -9.97
C VAL A 262 8.90 -4.22 -8.53
N LEU A 263 8.19 -5.22 -8.00
CA LEU A 263 7.77 -5.29 -6.61
C LEU A 263 8.57 -6.38 -5.91
N VAL A 264 9.16 -6.05 -4.78
CA VAL A 264 9.93 -6.99 -3.98
C VAL A 264 9.42 -7.02 -2.56
N ASP A 265 8.82 -8.13 -2.16
CA ASP A 265 8.35 -8.34 -0.80
C ASP A 265 9.52 -8.45 0.18
N THR A 266 9.32 -7.87 1.35
CA THR A 266 10.23 -7.97 2.49
C THR A 266 9.46 -8.37 3.75
N ASN A 267 10.19 -8.63 4.84
CA ASN A 267 9.61 -8.82 6.18
C ASN A 267 9.62 -7.54 7.02
N TYR A 268 9.83 -6.38 6.38
CA TYR A 268 9.99 -5.09 7.03
C TYR A 268 8.95 -4.11 6.50
N TYR A 269 8.56 -3.15 7.32
CA TYR A 269 8.00 -1.89 6.84
C TYR A 269 9.10 -1.16 6.07
N VAL A 270 8.85 -0.84 4.81
CA VAL A 270 9.86 -0.19 3.94
C VAL A 270 9.61 1.30 3.91
N GLU A 271 10.61 2.07 4.33
CA GLU A 271 10.57 3.53 4.37
C GLU A 271 11.63 4.14 3.46
N GLY A 272 11.29 5.24 2.85
CA GLY A 272 12.18 6.01 1.98
C GLY A 272 11.75 6.00 0.52
N LEU A 273 12.19 7.06 -0.18
CA LEU A 273 11.96 7.29 -1.59
C LEU A 273 13.22 7.92 -2.18
N LEU A 274 13.75 7.32 -3.23
CA LEU A 274 14.90 7.83 -3.97
C LEU A 274 14.61 7.88 -5.47
N ARG A 275 15.16 8.88 -6.13
CA ARG A 275 15.02 9.11 -7.57
C ARG A 275 16.37 9.19 -8.24
N LYS A 276 16.45 8.74 -9.48
CA LYS A 276 17.65 8.85 -10.29
C LYS A 276 17.29 9.02 -11.76
N VAL A 277 17.80 10.09 -12.35
CA VAL A 277 17.61 10.37 -13.77
C VAL A 277 18.64 9.57 -14.59
N ILE A 278 18.18 8.99 -15.68
CA ILE A 278 18.98 8.29 -16.69
C ILE A 278 18.73 8.90 -18.06
N LYS A 279 19.71 8.77 -18.95
CA LYS A 279 19.59 9.15 -20.35
C LYS A 279 19.35 7.91 -21.19
N ILE A 280 18.39 8.01 -22.10
CA ILE A 280 18.06 6.97 -23.08
C ILE A 280 18.61 7.37 -24.46
#